data_14ffd7bc243e7c44e0ca91834edf3458
#
_entry.id   14ffd7bc243e7c44e0ca91834edf3458
#
_cell.length_a   1.000
_cell.length_b   1.000
_cell.length_c   1.000
_cell.angle_alpha   90.00
_cell.angle_beta   90.00
_cell.angle_gamma   90.00
#
_symmetry.space_group_name_H-M   'P 1'
#
loop_
_entity.id
_entity.type
_entity.pdbx_description
1 polymer ?
#
loop_
_entity_poly.entity_id
_entity_poly.type
_entity_poly.pdbx_seq_one_letter_code
_entity_poly.pdbx_strand_id
1 'polypeptide(L)'
;MHHTQPSSVSITQVCETGEVYQLDEIKKISDVTHKHNLNMHMDGARFANALVSLDCSPAEMTWKSGIDVLSFGATKNGCLAAEAIIFFKKDLVGNVAFLMKRAGHLLSKMRFVSAQLDAYITNDVWLKNARRANDMGKRLSEGLNNHSDINLSYPTEANEVFATFPRNKIDHLNSEGYTINEDEWDGKAVRLVTAWNTKDNDVDEFLEILKKSN
;
A
#
# COMPACT_ATOMS: atom_id res chain seq x y z
N MET A 1 -12.14 17.02 -29.46
CA MET A 1 -12.53 15.72 -30.02
C MET A 1 -11.41 14.65 -29.95
N HIS A 2 -10.17 15.04 -29.64
CA HIS A 2 -9.02 14.12 -29.68
C HIS A 2 -8.62 13.55 -28.33
N HIS A 3 -9.34 13.86 -27.26
CA HIS A 3 -9.05 13.37 -25.89
C HIS A 3 -10.23 12.57 -25.35
N THR A 4 -9.92 11.50 -24.63
CA THR A 4 -10.92 10.75 -23.86
C THR A 4 -11.54 11.63 -22.78
N GLN A 5 -12.84 11.45 -22.55
CA GLN A 5 -13.53 12.15 -21.46
C GLN A 5 -13.34 11.35 -20.17
N PRO A 6 -12.89 11.96 -19.08
CA PRO A 6 -12.77 11.27 -17.80
C PRO A 6 -14.16 10.84 -17.29
N SER A 7 -14.24 9.71 -16.63
CA SER A 7 -15.45 9.21 -15.97
C SER A 7 -15.22 8.92 -14.49
N SER A 8 -13.97 8.86 -14.07
CA SER A 8 -13.58 8.60 -12.68
C SER A 8 -12.23 9.23 -12.35
N VAL A 9 -12.01 9.46 -11.06
CA VAL A 9 -10.70 9.74 -10.45
C VAL A 9 -10.34 8.55 -9.60
N SER A 10 -9.09 8.13 -9.65
CA SER A 10 -8.55 7.06 -8.81
C SER A 10 -7.37 7.61 -7.99
N ILE A 11 -7.37 7.31 -6.70
CA ILE A 11 -6.22 7.53 -5.83
C ILE A 11 -5.72 6.17 -5.33
N THR A 12 -4.45 6.09 -4.99
CA THR A 12 -3.85 4.89 -4.39
C THR A 12 -3.55 5.16 -2.92
N GLN A 13 -4.04 4.31 -2.02
CA GLN A 13 -3.87 4.45 -0.58
C GLN A 13 -3.30 3.15 0.02
N VAL A 14 -2.07 3.10 0.46
CA VAL A 14 -0.95 4.06 0.48
C VAL A 14 -0.51 4.39 -0.96
N CYS A 15 -0.06 5.62 -1.22
CA CYS A 15 0.36 6.03 -2.56
C CYS A 15 1.73 5.45 -2.93
N GLU A 16 2.14 5.64 -4.19
CA GLU A 16 3.34 5.03 -4.77
C GLU A 16 4.65 5.49 -4.12
N THR A 17 4.65 6.63 -3.43
CA THR A 17 5.79 7.15 -2.65
C THR A 17 5.82 6.66 -1.20
N GLY A 18 4.83 5.85 -0.79
CA GLY A 18 4.69 5.35 0.58
C GLY A 18 3.99 6.30 1.55
N GLU A 19 3.57 7.48 1.07
CA GLU A 19 2.84 8.49 1.84
C GLU A 19 1.34 8.14 1.93
N VAL A 20 0.66 8.72 2.90
CA VAL A 20 -0.75 8.45 3.19
C VAL A 20 -1.58 9.72 3.03
N TYR A 21 -2.53 9.71 2.10
CA TYR A 21 -3.51 10.79 2.00
C TYR A 21 -4.28 10.95 3.30
N GLN A 22 -4.30 12.16 3.84
CA GLN A 22 -5.09 12.51 5.01
C GLN A 22 -6.59 12.52 4.69
N LEU A 23 -7.45 12.31 5.69
CA LEU A 23 -8.91 12.22 5.46
C LEU A 23 -9.50 13.47 4.79
N ASP A 24 -8.97 14.65 5.14
CA ASP A 24 -9.41 15.92 4.56
C ASP A 24 -8.93 16.11 3.11
N GLU A 25 -7.77 15.53 2.74
CA GLU A 25 -7.27 15.50 1.36
C GLU A 25 -8.14 14.60 0.49
N ILE A 26 -8.42 13.37 0.96
CA ILE A 26 -9.36 12.45 0.29
C ILE A 26 -10.70 13.14 0.06
N LYS A 27 -11.22 13.81 1.09
CA LYS A 27 -12.49 14.53 1.02
C LYS A 27 -12.46 15.66 -0.02
N LYS A 28 -11.41 16.47 -0.06
CA LYS A 28 -11.24 17.56 -1.03
C LYS A 28 -11.20 17.04 -2.47
N ILE A 29 -10.44 15.95 -2.71
CA ILE A 29 -10.34 15.30 -4.03
C ILE A 29 -11.73 14.78 -4.44
N SER A 30 -12.42 14.10 -3.53
CA SER A 30 -13.77 13.56 -3.75
C SER A 30 -14.78 14.66 -4.06
N ASP A 31 -14.76 15.78 -3.34
CA ASP A 31 -15.68 16.90 -3.57
C ASP A 31 -15.49 17.50 -4.97
N VAL A 32 -14.23 17.65 -5.43
CA VAL A 32 -13.95 18.09 -6.80
C VAL A 32 -14.41 17.05 -7.82
N THR A 33 -14.14 15.77 -7.58
CA THR A 33 -14.54 14.65 -8.44
C THR A 33 -16.05 14.63 -8.65
N HIS A 34 -16.81 14.68 -7.55
CA HIS A 34 -18.27 14.64 -7.62
C HIS A 34 -18.89 15.92 -8.20
N LYS A 35 -18.26 17.09 -7.98
CA LYS A 35 -18.67 18.35 -8.61
C LYS A 35 -18.63 18.27 -10.16
N HIS A 36 -17.74 17.45 -10.71
CA HIS A 36 -17.64 17.20 -12.14
C HIS A 36 -18.43 15.96 -12.60
N ASN A 37 -19.33 15.40 -11.77
CA ASN A 37 -20.10 14.20 -12.02
C ASN A 37 -19.24 12.96 -12.36
N LEU A 38 -18.04 12.89 -11.81
CA LEU A 38 -17.14 11.75 -11.91
C LEU A 38 -17.31 10.83 -10.68
N ASN A 39 -16.88 9.58 -10.79
CA ASN A 39 -16.85 8.65 -9.67
C ASN A 39 -15.45 8.62 -9.03
N MET A 40 -15.42 8.35 -7.72
CA MET A 40 -14.17 8.28 -6.95
C MET A 40 -13.82 6.83 -6.62
N HIS A 41 -12.67 6.38 -7.10
CA HIS A 41 -12.10 5.07 -6.80
C HIS A 41 -10.89 5.19 -5.88
N MET A 42 -10.74 4.26 -4.96
CA MET A 42 -9.53 4.08 -4.17
C MET A 42 -8.92 2.72 -4.46
N ASP A 43 -7.67 2.70 -4.95
CA ASP A 43 -6.84 1.51 -4.90
C ASP A 43 -6.32 1.33 -3.48
N GLY A 44 -6.83 0.32 -2.80
CA GLY A 44 -6.50 -0.03 -1.43
C GLY A 44 -5.62 -1.27 -1.33
N ALA A 45 -4.65 -1.44 -2.24
CA ALA A 45 -3.68 -2.55 -2.17
C ALA A 45 -2.94 -2.60 -0.81
N ARG A 46 -2.79 -1.44 -0.14
CA ARG A 46 -2.26 -1.30 1.22
C ARG A 46 -3.24 -0.57 2.15
N PHE A 47 -4.52 -0.79 1.96
CA PHE A 47 -5.59 -0.15 2.72
C PHE A 47 -5.40 -0.27 4.23
N ALA A 48 -5.05 -1.47 4.72
CA ALA A 48 -4.85 -1.72 6.14
C ALA A 48 -3.67 -0.91 6.72
N ASN A 49 -2.58 -0.75 5.95
CA ASN A 49 -1.42 0.04 6.36
C ASN A 49 -1.77 1.52 6.52
N ALA A 50 -2.50 2.09 5.57
CA ALA A 50 -2.99 3.46 5.65
C ALA A 50 -3.97 3.66 6.81
N LEU A 51 -4.89 2.71 7.02
CA LEU A 51 -5.87 2.76 8.10
C LEU A 51 -5.21 2.81 9.48
N VAL A 52 -4.18 1.99 9.68
CA VAL A 52 -3.39 1.98 10.92
C VAL A 52 -2.58 3.27 11.08
N SER A 53 -2.04 3.81 10.00
CA SER A 53 -1.29 5.07 10.02
C SER A 53 -2.17 6.25 10.41
N LEU A 54 -3.39 6.32 9.86
CA LEU A 54 -4.35 7.39 10.13
C LEU A 54 -5.10 7.24 11.47
N ASP A 55 -5.01 6.07 12.10
CA ASP A 55 -5.79 5.70 13.30
C ASP A 55 -7.29 6.02 13.16
N CYS A 56 -7.87 5.65 12.03
CA CYS A 56 -9.26 5.92 11.70
C CYS A 56 -10.03 4.66 11.38
N SER A 57 -11.36 4.75 11.30
CA SER A 57 -12.22 3.64 10.89
C SER A 57 -12.22 3.45 9.36
N PRO A 58 -12.47 2.23 8.86
CA PRO A 58 -12.65 1.99 7.42
C PRO A 58 -13.69 2.90 6.77
N ALA A 59 -14.76 3.22 7.50
CA ALA A 59 -15.83 4.09 7.02
C ALA A 59 -15.36 5.54 6.82
N GLU A 60 -14.50 6.06 7.71
CA GLU A 60 -13.95 7.41 7.61
C GLU A 60 -13.00 7.54 6.42
N MET A 61 -12.14 6.55 6.20
CA MET A 61 -11.21 6.58 5.07
C MET A 61 -11.88 6.28 3.71
N THR A 62 -13.13 5.79 3.70
CA THR A 62 -13.82 5.41 2.46
C THR A 62 -15.06 6.26 2.20
N TRP A 63 -16.25 5.67 2.39
CA TRP A 63 -17.52 6.26 1.94
C TRP A 63 -17.85 7.58 2.65
N LYS A 64 -17.42 7.79 3.89
CA LYS A 64 -17.61 9.08 4.58
C LYS A 64 -16.73 10.19 3.99
N SER A 65 -15.58 9.84 3.40
CA SER A 65 -14.71 10.75 2.64
C SER A 65 -15.07 10.82 1.16
N GLY A 66 -16.14 10.13 0.73
CA GLY A 66 -16.69 10.22 -0.61
C GLY A 66 -16.11 9.23 -1.62
N ILE A 67 -15.50 8.13 -1.18
CA ILE A 67 -15.10 7.03 -2.06
C ILE A 67 -16.34 6.26 -2.51
N ASP A 68 -16.49 6.08 -3.82
CA ASP A 68 -17.59 5.34 -4.44
C ASP A 68 -17.27 3.84 -4.57
N VAL A 69 -15.99 3.52 -4.87
CA VAL A 69 -15.50 2.14 -5.06
C VAL A 69 -14.13 1.98 -4.44
N LEU A 70 -13.92 0.86 -3.75
CA LEU A 70 -12.63 0.48 -3.16
C LEU A 70 -12.17 -0.85 -3.75
N SER A 71 -10.93 -0.91 -4.24
CA SER A 71 -10.19 -2.17 -4.42
C SER A 71 -9.53 -2.52 -3.09
N PHE A 72 -10.13 -3.47 -2.34
CA PHE A 72 -9.66 -3.85 -1.01
C PHE A 72 -8.63 -4.96 -1.11
N GLY A 73 -7.36 -4.63 -0.82
CA GLY A 73 -6.24 -5.55 -0.88
C GLY A 73 -6.02 -6.31 0.42
N ALA A 74 -5.86 -7.64 0.33
CA ALA A 74 -5.48 -8.49 1.44
C ALA A 74 -4.20 -9.30 1.16
N THR A 75 -3.84 -9.50 -0.09
CA THR A 75 -2.68 -10.29 -0.51
C THR A 75 -1.36 -9.75 0.06
N LYS A 76 -1.14 -8.45 0.02
CA LYS A 76 0.09 -7.83 0.53
C LYS A 76 0.21 -7.84 2.06
N ASN A 77 -0.85 -8.22 2.77
CA ASN A 77 -0.91 -8.13 4.23
C ASN A 77 -1.27 -9.47 4.91
N GLY A 78 -0.92 -10.60 4.28
CA GLY A 78 -0.95 -11.91 4.90
C GLY A 78 -1.87 -12.94 4.25
N CYS A 79 -2.72 -12.57 3.29
CA CYS A 79 -3.45 -13.53 2.46
C CYS A 79 -2.55 -14.09 1.36
N LEU A 80 -2.81 -15.33 0.93
CA LEU A 80 -2.09 -15.95 -0.18
C LEU A 80 -2.43 -15.24 -1.52
N ALA A 81 -3.72 -15.09 -1.81
CA ALA A 81 -4.24 -14.38 -2.96
C ALA A 81 -5.72 -14.07 -2.74
N ALA A 82 -6.03 -12.90 -2.17
CA ALA A 82 -7.40 -12.50 -1.93
C ALA A 82 -7.53 -10.98 -2.02
N GLU A 83 -8.43 -10.55 -2.91
CA GLU A 83 -8.76 -9.16 -3.15
C GLU A 83 -10.28 -9.03 -3.26
N ALA A 84 -10.84 -7.89 -2.92
CA ALA A 84 -12.27 -7.62 -3.05
C ALA A 84 -12.52 -6.24 -3.66
N ILE A 85 -13.56 -6.11 -4.47
CA ILE A 85 -14.05 -4.82 -4.92
C ILE A 85 -15.30 -4.49 -4.10
N ILE A 86 -15.27 -3.35 -3.42
CA ILE A 86 -16.34 -2.90 -2.54
C ILE A 86 -16.99 -1.68 -3.18
N PHE A 87 -18.29 -1.79 -3.48
CA PHE A 87 -19.10 -0.72 -4.06
C PHE A 87 -19.91 -0.04 -2.95
N PHE A 88 -19.58 1.21 -2.64
CA PHE A 88 -20.38 2.03 -1.75
C PHE A 88 -21.53 2.70 -2.52
N LYS A 89 -21.32 3.01 -3.79
CA LYS A 89 -22.33 3.52 -4.73
C LYS A 89 -22.95 2.38 -5.52
N LYS A 90 -24.18 1.98 -5.17
CA LYS A 90 -24.84 0.76 -5.69
C LYS A 90 -25.09 0.78 -7.19
N ASP A 91 -25.34 1.94 -7.78
CA ASP A 91 -25.59 2.10 -9.23
C ASP A 91 -24.39 1.66 -10.08
N LEU A 92 -23.17 1.64 -9.51
CA LEU A 92 -21.97 1.19 -10.20
C LEU A 92 -21.86 -0.34 -10.29
N VAL A 93 -22.68 -1.09 -9.55
CA VAL A 93 -22.61 -2.57 -9.56
C VAL A 93 -23.04 -3.16 -10.92
N GLY A 94 -24.03 -2.59 -11.58
CA GLY A 94 -24.50 -2.89 -12.93
C GLY A 94 -24.11 -4.27 -13.48
N ASN A 95 -23.19 -4.27 -14.44
CA ASN A 95 -22.74 -5.46 -15.15
C ASN A 95 -21.50 -6.15 -14.51
N VAL A 96 -21.16 -5.84 -13.26
CA VAL A 96 -19.92 -6.33 -12.60
C VAL A 96 -19.83 -7.86 -12.62
N ALA A 97 -20.95 -8.59 -12.41
CA ALA A 97 -20.96 -10.05 -12.48
C ALA A 97 -20.53 -10.58 -13.86
N PHE A 98 -20.96 -9.94 -14.94
CA PHE A 98 -20.54 -10.29 -16.31
C PHE A 98 -19.10 -9.91 -16.58
N LEU A 99 -18.67 -8.74 -16.09
CA LEU A 99 -17.28 -8.29 -16.20
C LEU A 99 -16.35 -9.25 -15.45
N MET A 100 -16.69 -9.65 -14.23
CA MET A 100 -15.95 -10.61 -13.43
C MET A 100 -15.81 -11.97 -14.16
N LYS A 101 -16.88 -12.48 -14.76
CA LYS A 101 -16.82 -13.71 -15.56
C LYS A 101 -15.95 -13.52 -16.80
N ARG A 102 -16.11 -12.45 -17.54
CA ARG A 102 -15.34 -12.16 -18.77
C ARG A 102 -13.86 -11.99 -18.49
N ALA A 103 -13.51 -11.41 -17.34
CA ALA A 103 -12.12 -11.22 -16.89
C ALA A 103 -11.49 -12.48 -16.28
N GLY A 104 -12.19 -13.62 -16.25
CA GLY A 104 -11.68 -14.87 -15.68
C GLY A 104 -11.70 -14.96 -14.15
N HIS A 105 -12.34 -14.00 -13.46
CA HIS A 105 -12.40 -13.95 -12.01
C HIS A 105 -13.59 -14.72 -11.39
N LEU A 106 -14.34 -15.47 -12.19
CA LEU A 106 -15.40 -16.35 -11.68
C LEU A 106 -14.83 -17.74 -11.40
N LEU A 107 -14.14 -17.87 -10.28
CA LEU A 107 -13.56 -19.14 -9.84
C LEU A 107 -14.63 -20.04 -9.21
N SER A 108 -14.78 -21.31 -9.66
CA SER A 108 -15.76 -22.25 -9.13
C SER A 108 -15.59 -22.59 -7.65
N LYS A 109 -14.36 -22.43 -7.13
CA LYS A 109 -14.00 -22.64 -5.72
C LYS A 109 -13.75 -21.31 -4.99
N MET A 110 -14.57 -20.28 -5.26
CA MET A 110 -14.45 -18.94 -4.68
C MET A 110 -14.41 -18.94 -3.15
N ARG A 111 -14.98 -19.97 -2.50
CA ARG A 111 -14.92 -20.13 -1.04
C ARG A 111 -13.49 -20.13 -0.47
N PHE A 112 -12.49 -20.55 -1.24
CA PHE A 112 -11.08 -20.51 -0.79
C PHE A 112 -10.54 -19.08 -0.75
N VAL A 113 -11.02 -18.19 -1.61
CA VAL A 113 -10.72 -16.76 -1.56
C VAL A 113 -11.50 -16.10 -0.43
N SER A 114 -12.81 -16.38 -0.33
CA SER A 114 -13.68 -15.81 0.72
C SER A 114 -13.23 -16.19 2.13
N ALA A 115 -12.79 -17.44 2.34
CA ALA A 115 -12.29 -17.89 3.64
C ALA A 115 -11.00 -17.15 4.06
N GLN A 116 -10.15 -16.76 3.11
CA GLN A 116 -8.98 -15.94 3.42
C GLN A 116 -9.40 -14.54 3.88
N LEU A 117 -10.35 -13.90 3.18
CA LEU A 117 -10.86 -12.60 3.58
C LEU A 117 -11.58 -12.65 4.94
N ASP A 118 -12.37 -13.68 5.19
CA ASP A 118 -13.03 -13.90 6.48
C ASP A 118 -12.02 -14.01 7.62
N ALA A 119 -11.00 -14.86 7.47
CA ALA A 119 -9.92 -15.01 8.44
C ALA A 119 -9.12 -13.70 8.63
N TYR A 120 -8.90 -12.97 7.55
CA TYR A 120 -8.12 -11.73 7.53
C TYR A 120 -8.79 -10.61 8.34
N ILE A 121 -10.11 -10.43 8.21
CA ILE A 121 -10.85 -9.39 8.96
C ILE A 121 -11.25 -9.85 10.36
N THR A 122 -11.33 -11.16 10.62
CA THR A 122 -11.72 -11.71 11.91
C THR A 122 -10.66 -11.41 12.98
N ASN A 123 -11.08 -10.98 14.16
CA ASN A 123 -10.21 -10.66 15.31
C ASN A 123 -9.11 -9.62 15.00
N ASP A 124 -9.38 -8.73 14.05
CA ASP A 124 -8.48 -7.64 13.64
C ASP A 124 -7.10 -8.12 13.16
N VAL A 125 -7.00 -9.33 12.57
CA VAL A 125 -5.74 -9.87 12.05
C VAL A 125 -5.12 -8.91 11.05
N TRP A 126 -5.92 -8.36 10.15
CA TRP A 126 -5.47 -7.39 9.13
C TRP A 126 -4.85 -6.12 9.72
N LEU A 127 -5.42 -5.59 10.81
CA LEU A 127 -4.88 -4.40 11.49
C LEU A 127 -3.60 -4.72 12.27
N LYS A 128 -3.54 -5.90 12.91
CA LYS A 128 -2.34 -6.37 13.60
C LYS A 128 -1.17 -6.56 12.65
N ASN A 129 -1.44 -7.19 11.50
CA ASN A 129 -0.46 -7.39 10.45
C ASN A 129 0.06 -6.06 9.88
N ALA A 130 -0.84 -5.13 9.57
CA ALA A 130 -0.48 -3.82 9.05
C ALA A 130 0.31 -2.99 10.08
N ARG A 131 -0.10 -3.02 11.36
CA ARG A 131 0.65 -2.34 12.43
C ARG A 131 2.06 -2.87 12.53
N ARG A 132 2.23 -4.21 12.52
CA ARG A 132 3.55 -4.83 12.53
C ARG A 132 4.41 -4.37 11.35
N ALA A 133 3.85 -4.38 10.14
CA ALA A 133 4.55 -3.94 8.94
C ALA A 133 4.98 -2.46 9.04
N ASN A 134 4.08 -1.57 9.48
CA ASN A 134 4.37 -0.14 9.65
C ASN A 134 5.43 0.10 10.73
N ASP A 135 5.35 -0.60 11.87
CA ASP A 135 6.34 -0.48 12.95
C ASP A 135 7.74 -0.86 12.46
N MET A 136 7.85 -1.90 11.63
CA MET A 136 9.13 -2.31 11.04
C MET A 136 9.62 -1.31 9.99
N GLY A 137 8.71 -0.72 9.18
CA GLY A 137 9.04 0.37 8.26
C GLY A 137 9.60 1.59 9.00
N LYS A 138 8.94 1.98 10.07
CA LYS A 138 9.39 3.06 10.95
C LYS A 138 10.77 2.75 11.57
N ARG A 139 10.95 1.55 12.14
CA ARG A 139 12.24 1.12 12.71
C ARG A 139 13.37 1.18 11.68
N LEU A 140 13.09 0.71 10.46
CA LEU A 140 14.05 0.73 9.36
C LEU A 140 14.42 2.17 8.97
N SER A 141 13.44 3.04 8.77
CA SER A 141 13.69 4.43 8.38
C SER A 141 14.44 5.22 9.46
N GLU A 142 14.10 5.01 10.74
CA GLU A 142 14.84 5.60 11.87
C GLU A 142 16.29 5.12 11.91
N GLY A 143 16.52 3.83 11.62
CA GLY A 143 17.87 3.26 11.53
C GLY A 143 18.68 3.86 10.36
N LEU A 144 18.07 4.02 9.19
CA LEU A 144 18.69 4.63 8.01
C LEU A 144 19.09 6.09 8.24
N ASN A 145 18.25 6.85 8.97
CA ASN A 145 18.53 8.25 9.31
C ASN A 145 19.79 8.44 10.18
N ASN A 146 20.34 7.38 10.79
CA ASN A 146 21.61 7.45 11.52
C ASN A 146 22.84 7.41 10.60
N HIS A 147 22.66 7.24 9.29
CA HIS A 147 23.71 7.26 8.29
C HIS A 147 23.73 8.59 7.55
N SER A 148 24.81 9.35 7.66
CA SER A 148 24.93 10.71 7.08
C SER A 148 24.94 10.74 5.55
N ASP A 149 25.19 9.62 4.91
CA ASP A 149 25.30 9.43 3.46
C ASP A 149 24.07 8.75 2.84
N ILE A 150 23.05 8.45 3.66
CA ILE A 150 21.75 7.92 3.22
C ILE A 150 20.69 9.00 3.45
N ASN A 151 19.84 9.22 2.45
CA ASN A 151 18.76 10.20 2.58
C ASN A 151 17.43 9.55 2.26
N LEU A 152 16.46 9.71 3.16
CA LEU A 152 15.07 9.32 2.87
C LEU A 152 14.51 10.24 1.78
N SER A 153 13.96 9.64 0.72
CA SER A 153 13.40 10.39 -0.42
C SER A 153 12.01 10.92 -0.10
N TYR A 154 11.25 10.20 0.75
CA TYR A 154 9.89 10.54 1.16
C TYR A 154 9.68 10.22 2.65
N PRO A 155 8.69 10.83 3.32
CA PRO A 155 8.29 10.43 4.67
C PRO A 155 7.87 8.96 4.71
N THR A 156 8.26 8.24 5.77
CA THR A 156 7.82 6.85 5.98
C THR A 156 6.55 6.85 6.82
N GLU A 157 5.40 6.83 6.15
CA GLU A 157 4.09 6.89 6.80
C GLU A 157 3.38 5.52 6.89
N ALA A 158 3.93 4.51 6.19
CA ALA A 158 3.45 3.14 6.19
C ALA A 158 4.61 2.14 6.21
N ASN A 159 4.54 1.08 5.44
CA ASN A 159 5.53 0.00 5.40
C ASN A 159 6.51 0.07 4.22
N GLU A 160 6.53 1.17 3.49
CA GLU A 160 7.46 1.41 2.38
C GLU A 160 8.43 2.51 2.76
N VAL A 161 9.73 2.24 2.58
CA VAL A 161 10.82 3.17 2.88
C VAL A 161 11.58 3.41 1.59
N PHE A 162 11.64 4.67 1.19
CA PHE A 162 12.39 5.10 0.00
C PHE A 162 13.61 5.89 0.43
N ALA A 163 14.80 5.45 0.02
CA ALA A 163 16.04 6.11 0.38
C ALA A 163 17.06 6.04 -0.76
N THR A 164 17.93 7.06 -0.85
CA THR A 164 19.08 7.05 -1.74
C THR A 164 20.30 6.51 -1.00
N PHE A 165 21.00 5.57 -1.62
CA PHE A 165 22.18 4.93 -1.06
C PHE A 165 23.41 5.22 -1.92
N PRO A 166 24.61 5.41 -1.33
CA PRO A 166 25.86 5.37 -2.06
C PRO A 166 26.06 4.00 -2.73
N ARG A 167 26.68 3.98 -3.91
CA ARG A 167 26.85 2.76 -4.69
C ARG A 167 27.61 1.67 -3.95
N ASN A 168 28.67 2.03 -3.22
CA ASN A 168 29.44 1.09 -2.40
C ASN A 168 28.57 0.37 -1.34
N LYS A 169 27.57 1.04 -0.76
CA LYS A 169 26.63 0.44 0.20
C LYS A 169 25.68 -0.54 -0.47
N ILE A 170 25.19 -0.22 -1.67
CA ILE A 170 24.37 -1.13 -2.46
C ILE A 170 25.17 -2.39 -2.82
N ASP A 171 26.40 -2.21 -3.31
CA ASP A 171 27.27 -3.32 -3.69
C ASP A 171 27.63 -4.21 -2.49
N HIS A 172 27.86 -3.60 -1.33
CA HIS A 172 28.10 -4.35 -0.08
C HIS A 172 26.87 -5.16 0.35
N LEU A 173 25.69 -4.54 0.42
CA LEU A 173 24.45 -5.24 0.76
C LEU A 173 24.18 -6.42 -0.20
N ASN A 174 24.38 -6.21 -1.50
CA ASN A 174 24.24 -7.28 -2.49
C ASN A 174 25.25 -8.41 -2.27
N SER A 175 26.51 -8.12 -1.85
CA SER A 175 27.50 -9.13 -1.53
C SER A 175 27.17 -9.95 -0.28
N GLU A 176 26.41 -9.36 0.66
CA GLU A 176 25.90 -10.01 1.87
C GLU A 176 24.57 -10.76 1.65
N GLY A 177 24.10 -10.84 0.40
CA GLY A 177 22.94 -11.64 0.00
C GLY A 177 21.61 -10.90 -0.07
N TYR A 178 21.60 -9.59 0.12
CA TYR A 178 20.42 -8.76 -0.17
C TYR A 178 20.32 -8.49 -1.68
N THR A 179 19.11 -8.35 -2.19
CA THR A 179 18.88 -7.88 -3.56
C THR A 179 18.36 -6.46 -3.50
N ILE A 180 19.25 -5.51 -3.66
CA ILE A 180 18.92 -4.08 -3.62
C ILE A 180 18.87 -3.56 -5.05
N ASN A 181 17.69 -3.12 -5.48
CA ASN A 181 17.48 -2.50 -6.78
C ASN A 181 17.09 -1.03 -6.58
N GLU A 182 17.65 -0.16 -7.42
CA GLU A 182 17.19 1.23 -7.51
C GLU A 182 15.79 1.25 -8.10
N ASP A 183 14.94 2.16 -7.61
CA ASP A 183 13.55 2.26 -8.06
C ASP A 183 13.49 2.67 -9.53
N GLU A 184 12.59 2.03 -10.28
CA GLU A 184 12.42 2.28 -11.72
C GLU A 184 11.83 3.67 -12.02
N TRP A 185 11.22 4.35 -11.00
CA TRP A 185 10.51 5.62 -11.20
C TRP A 185 11.45 6.82 -11.30
N ASP A 186 12.48 6.90 -10.43
CA ASP A 186 13.44 8.01 -10.44
C ASP A 186 14.88 7.55 -10.70
N GLY A 187 15.14 6.25 -10.74
CA GLY A 187 16.43 5.63 -11.01
C GLY A 187 17.50 5.93 -9.96
N LYS A 188 17.13 6.42 -8.77
CA LYS A 188 18.04 6.82 -7.71
C LYS A 188 17.66 6.31 -6.33
N ALA A 189 16.36 6.24 -6.04
CA ALA A 189 15.89 5.74 -4.77
C ALA A 189 15.86 4.21 -4.76
N VAL A 190 16.18 3.64 -3.62
CA VAL A 190 15.95 2.23 -3.29
C VAL A 190 14.63 2.16 -2.54
N ARG A 191 13.72 1.28 -2.97
CA ARG A 191 12.49 0.98 -2.27
C ARG A 191 12.66 -0.25 -1.39
N LEU A 192 12.56 -0.07 -0.09
CA LEU A 192 12.55 -1.14 0.90
C LEU A 192 11.12 -1.31 1.44
N VAL A 193 10.66 -2.55 1.54
CA VAL A 193 9.28 -2.84 1.97
C VAL A 193 9.31 -3.83 3.12
N THR A 194 8.75 -3.44 4.25
CA THR A 194 8.53 -4.34 5.37
C THR A 194 7.18 -5.02 5.27
N ALA A 195 7.07 -6.23 5.81
CA ALA A 195 5.90 -7.06 5.74
C ALA A 195 5.36 -7.41 7.14
N TRP A 196 4.16 -7.94 7.18
CA TRP A 196 3.50 -8.40 8.39
C TRP A 196 4.30 -9.44 9.20
N ASN A 197 5.19 -10.19 8.55
CA ASN A 197 6.05 -11.20 9.16
C ASN A 197 7.52 -10.75 9.33
N THR A 198 7.86 -9.51 8.98
CA THR A 198 9.18 -8.94 9.24
C THR A 198 9.44 -8.89 10.75
N LYS A 199 10.57 -9.42 11.19
CA LYS A 199 10.99 -9.46 12.58
C LYS A 199 11.87 -8.26 12.92
N ASP A 200 11.96 -7.92 14.22
CA ASP A 200 12.89 -6.89 14.69
C ASP A 200 14.32 -7.23 14.28
N ASN A 201 14.72 -8.50 14.46
CA ASN A 201 16.06 -8.97 14.11
C ASN A 201 16.37 -8.84 12.60
N ASP A 202 15.38 -8.99 11.72
CA ASP A 202 15.61 -8.85 10.26
C ASP A 202 16.01 -7.41 9.92
N VAL A 203 15.37 -6.43 10.58
CA VAL A 203 15.70 -4.99 10.41
C VAL A 203 17.05 -4.67 11.06
N ASP A 204 17.29 -5.19 12.26
CA ASP A 204 18.54 -4.93 12.99
C ASP A 204 19.73 -5.51 12.24
N GLU A 205 19.65 -6.72 11.71
CA GLU A 205 20.69 -7.36 10.92
C GLU A 205 21.01 -6.56 9.66
N PHE A 206 19.98 -6.11 8.93
CA PHE A 206 20.14 -5.24 7.77
C PHE A 206 20.92 -3.97 8.11
N LEU A 207 20.54 -3.29 9.20
CA LEU A 207 21.18 -2.06 9.65
C LEU A 207 22.62 -2.30 10.14
N GLU A 208 22.90 -3.42 10.81
CA GLU A 208 24.25 -3.78 11.24
C GLU A 208 25.18 -4.11 10.07
N ILE A 209 24.70 -4.78 9.03
CA ILE A 209 25.45 -5.02 7.80
C ILE A 209 25.74 -3.69 7.10
N LEU A 210 24.75 -2.81 7.02
CA LEU A 210 24.91 -1.49 6.41
C LEU A 210 25.96 -0.62 7.12
N LYS A 211 26.14 -0.73 8.44
CA LYS A 211 27.20 -0.04 9.20
C LYS A 211 28.61 -0.49 8.83
N LYS A 212 28.77 -1.73 8.37
CA LYS A 212 30.08 -2.30 8.03
C LYS A 212 30.56 -1.90 6.63
N SER A 213 29.73 -1.23 5.85
CA SER A 213 30.01 -0.80 4.48
C SER A 213 30.70 0.57 4.43
N ASN A 214 31.79 0.75 5.16
CA ASN A 214 32.58 2.00 5.16
C ASN A 214 33.53 2.07 3.97
#